data_99953533dd3e40cddc8c14d93274c572
#
_entry.id   99953533dd3e40cddc8c14d93274c572
#
_cell.length_a   1.000
_cell.length_b   1.000
_cell.length_c   1.000
_cell.angle_alpha   90.00
_cell.angle_beta   90.00
_cell.angle_gamma   90.00
#
_symmetry.space_group_name_H-M   'P 1'
#
loop_
_entity.id
_entity.type
_entity.pdbx_description
1 polymer ?
#
loop_
_entity_poly.entity_id
_entity_poly.type
_entity_poly.pdbx_seq_one_letter_code
_entity_poly.pdbx_strand_id
1 'polypeptide(L)'
;MASQTVQAVLLVLCAAIMNAAYSLPMKLNKKWQWEHSWFAFSVFGVAVVPTIIALLTVPQLASTYNSVSMGTLTAMVLFGASWGVSLVFFGLALSRLGLAISFAVCLGTSAAVGALTPLIAQHSDQIMTRQGGLIFLGVLSIIVGVALCGLAGKHREGALQQASADVRHGFWVGYLLAFVSGILGSMLNLGLAYGGSIQRAAQEHGASLAMMSNAVWLPCLYAGFLPGAIYCYILMRKKGNVKDLRLPGTWYYWLVGATMGLLWYGSIILYSISTVKLGDLGTAIGWPLFLAAIVVASTVFGVATGEWARTGTRPITIMVLGVGFLVLAIAILSYAGRAQSASILFANPVHVNS
;
A
#
# COMPACT_ATOMS: atom_id res chain seq x y z
N MET A 1 -19.72 -9.27 16.44
CA MET A 1 -19.55 -8.43 15.25
C MET A 1 -18.88 -7.08 15.52
N ALA A 2 -19.30 -6.24 16.50
CA ALA A 2 -18.53 -5.05 16.88
C ALA A 2 -17.06 -5.39 17.20
N SER A 3 -16.81 -6.56 17.81
CA SER A 3 -15.47 -7.10 18.05
C SER A 3 -14.71 -7.40 16.75
N GLN A 4 -15.33 -7.89 15.67
CA GLN A 4 -14.66 -8.21 14.41
C GLN A 4 -14.21 -6.94 13.66
N THR A 5 -15.05 -5.91 13.60
CA THR A 5 -14.66 -4.62 13.00
C THR A 5 -13.53 -3.96 13.78
N VAL A 6 -13.56 -4.01 15.11
CA VAL A 6 -12.46 -3.50 15.94
C VAL A 6 -11.18 -4.27 15.67
N GLN A 7 -11.23 -5.61 15.59
CA GLN A 7 -10.09 -6.42 15.23
C GLN A 7 -9.56 -6.07 13.83
N ALA A 8 -10.45 -5.88 12.84
CA ALA A 8 -10.06 -5.49 11.49
C ALA A 8 -9.31 -4.15 11.48
N VAL A 9 -9.85 -3.13 12.17
CA VAL A 9 -9.21 -1.82 12.28
C VAL A 9 -7.84 -1.92 12.96
N LEU A 10 -7.74 -2.68 14.06
CA LEU A 10 -6.45 -2.90 14.73
C LEU A 10 -5.44 -3.58 13.81
N LEU A 11 -5.87 -4.57 13.02
CA LEU A 11 -5.02 -5.24 12.03
C LEU A 11 -4.53 -4.26 10.95
N VAL A 12 -5.41 -3.37 10.44
CA VAL A 12 -4.98 -2.33 9.50
C VAL A 12 -3.97 -1.38 10.12
N LEU A 13 -4.18 -0.97 11.37
CA LEU A 13 -3.23 -0.08 12.06
C LEU A 13 -1.87 -0.76 12.27
N CYS A 14 -1.86 -2.02 12.69
CA CYS A 14 -0.61 -2.81 12.78
C CYS A 14 0.06 -2.97 11.41
N ALA A 15 -0.73 -3.29 10.37
CA ALA A 15 -0.25 -3.37 9.00
C ALA A 15 0.40 -2.05 8.55
N ALA A 16 -0.24 -0.92 8.84
CA ALA A 16 0.24 0.40 8.49
C ALA A 16 1.55 0.76 9.20
N ILE A 17 1.69 0.42 10.47
CA ILE A 17 2.93 0.61 11.23
C ILE A 17 4.07 -0.22 10.61
N MET A 18 3.83 -1.50 10.31
CA MET A 18 4.81 -2.36 9.64
C MET A 18 5.19 -1.81 8.27
N ASN A 19 4.19 -1.35 7.49
CA ASN A 19 4.41 -0.76 6.18
C ASN A 19 5.17 0.57 6.26
N ALA A 20 4.89 1.42 7.23
CA ALA A 20 5.64 2.66 7.45
C ALA A 20 7.09 2.39 7.89
N ALA A 21 7.33 1.29 8.61
CA ALA A 21 8.63 0.93 9.16
C ALA A 21 9.54 0.16 8.18
N TYR A 22 8.97 -0.47 7.12
CA TYR A 22 9.73 -1.44 6.31
C TYR A 22 10.99 -0.88 5.65
N SER A 23 11.02 0.40 5.33
CA SER A 23 12.18 1.05 4.71
C SER A 23 13.24 1.55 5.70
N LEU A 24 12.93 1.60 7.01
CA LEU A 24 13.86 2.11 8.03
C LEU A 24 15.17 1.30 8.09
N PRO A 25 15.16 -0.04 8.01
CA PRO A 25 16.39 -0.83 8.05
C PRO A 25 17.38 -0.48 6.94
N MET A 26 16.91 0.08 5.80
CA MET A 26 17.78 0.49 4.70
C MET A 26 18.86 1.50 5.12
N LYS A 27 18.60 2.29 6.18
CA LYS A 27 19.56 3.24 6.74
C LYS A 27 20.85 2.55 7.28
N LEU A 28 20.81 1.24 7.51
CA LEU A 28 21.96 0.43 7.92
C LEU A 28 22.92 0.11 6.76
N ASN A 29 22.47 0.22 5.52
CA ASN A 29 23.21 -0.15 4.31
C ASN A 29 24.16 0.98 3.86
N LYS A 30 25.14 1.33 4.67
CA LYS A 30 26.01 2.50 4.45
C LYS A 30 26.88 2.44 3.20
N LYS A 31 27.24 1.23 2.71
CA LYS A 31 28.10 1.03 1.52
C LYS A 31 27.30 0.84 0.23
N TRP A 32 26.00 0.51 0.35
CA TRP A 32 25.13 0.35 -0.78
C TRP A 32 24.42 1.65 -1.15
N GLN A 33 24.27 1.90 -2.43
CA GLN A 33 23.38 2.94 -2.94
C GLN A 33 21.92 2.47 -2.81
N TRP A 34 20.99 3.39 -2.99
CA TRP A 34 19.56 3.11 -2.88
C TRP A 34 19.11 1.93 -3.76
N GLU A 35 19.59 1.88 -5.01
CA GLU A 35 19.19 0.84 -5.97
C GLU A 35 19.59 -0.59 -5.54
N HIS A 36 20.70 -0.76 -4.81
CA HIS A 36 21.11 -2.07 -4.29
C HIS A 36 20.17 -2.54 -3.18
N SER A 37 19.88 -1.67 -2.24
CA SER A 37 18.98 -1.96 -1.12
C SER A 37 17.56 -2.23 -1.59
N TRP A 38 17.09 -1.45 -2.59
CA TRP A 38 15.78 -1.63 -3.19
C TRP A 38 15.68 -2.90 -4.02
N PHE A 39 16.74 -3.26 -4.73
CA PHE A 39 16.83 -4.55 -5.43
C PHE A 39 16.74 -5.73 -4.46
N ALA A 40 17.52 -5.71 -3.36
CA ALA A 40 17.47 -6.75 -2.33
C ALA A 40 16.07 -6.85 -1.69
N PHE A 41 15.46 -5.70 -1.34
CA PHE A 41 14.08 -5.65 -0.89
C PHE A 41 13.11 -6.25 -1.91
N SER A 42 13.24 -5.91 -3.19
CA SER A 42 12.36 -6.44 -4.24
C SER A 42 12.48 -7.97 -4.34
N VAL A 43 13.69 -8.51 -4.29
CA VAL A 43 13.92 -9.97 -4.31
C VAL A 43 13.25 -10.65 -3.12
N PHE A 44 13.46 -10.16 -1.91
CA PHE A 44 12.89 -10.79 -0.72
C PHE A 44 11.42 -10.44 -0.51
N GLY A 45 11.06 -9.17 -0.55
CA GLY A 45 9.72 -8.69 -0.18
C GLY A 45 8.66 -9.00 -1.23
N VAL A 46 9.04 -9.00 -2.51
CA VAL A 46 8.08 -9.16 -3.61
C VAL A 46 8.12 -10.56 -4.23
N ALA A 47 9.23 -11.30 -4.11
CA ALA A 47 9.34 -12.64 -4.67
C ALA A 47 9.52 -13.74 -3.59
N VAL A 48 10.60 -13.72 -2.82
CA VAL A 48 10.98 -14.85 -1.95
C VAL A 48 10.00 -15.05 -0.79
N VAL A 49 9.78 -14.02 0.01
CA VAL A 49 8.92 -14.10 1.22
C VAL A 49 7.47 -14.44 0.85
N PRO A 50 6.83 -13.78 -0.15
CA PRO A 50 5.49 -14.16 -0.59
C PRO A 50 5.40 -15.62 -1.05
N THR A 51 6.41 -16.12 -1.77
CA THR A 51 6.43 -17.51 -2.24
C THR A 51 6.50 -18.49 -1.07
N ILE A 52 7.44 -18.29 -0.15
CA ILE A 52 7.58 -19.16 1.03
C ILE A 52 6.26 -19.18 1.81
N ILE A 53 5.67 -18.01 2.07
CA ILE A 53 4.43 -17.93 2.85
C ILE A 53 3.26 -18.54 2.10
N ALA A 54 3.13 -18.32 0.78
CA ALA A 54 2.08 -18.94 -0.02
C ALA A 54 2.19 -20.49 -0.01
N LEU A 55 3.40 -21.03 -0.18
CA LEU A 55 3.63 -22.47 -0.13
C LEU A 55 3.34 -23.10 1.26
N LEU A 56 3.60 -22.35 2.33
CA LEU A 56 3.34 -22.82 3.71
C LEU A 56 1.86 -22.69 4.12
N THR A 57 1.12 -21.75 3.53
CA THR A 57 -0.22 -21.38 4.03
C THR A 57 -1.36 -21.69 3.06
N VAL A 58 -1.07 -22.03 1.82
CA VAL A 58 -2.04 -22.42 0.79
C VAL A 58 -1.72 -23.87 0.37
N PRO A 59 -2.34 -24.85 1.00
CA PRO A 59 -2.20 -26.24 0.58
C PRO A 59 -2.65 -26.39 -0.89
N GLN A 60 -1.99 -27.28 -1.65
CA GLN A 60 -2.33 -27.56 -3.04
C GLN A 60 -2.40 -26.29 -3.92
N LEU A 61 -1.45 -25.37 -3.78
CA LEU A 61 -1.39 -24.10 -4.49
C LEU A 61 -1.53 -24.27 -6.03
N ALA A 62 -0.90 -25.31 -6.60
CA ALA A 62 -1.02 -25.62 -8.03
C ALA A 62 -2.47 -25.99 -8.42
N SER A 63 -3.14 -26.82 -7.60
CA SER A 63 -4.55 -27.18 -7.82
C SER A 63 -5.46 -25.97 -7.71
N THR A 64 -5.17 -25.06 -6.77
CA THR A 64 -5.86 -23.77 -6.63
C THR A 64 -5.82 -22.97 -7.94
N TYR A 65 -4.66 -22.85 -8.58
CA TYR A 65 -4.57 -22.11 -9.84
C TYR A 65 -5.19 -22.85 -11.03
N ASN A 66 -5.13 -24.19 -11.05
CA ASN A 66 -5.74 -25.00 -12.10
C ASN A 66 -7.29 -24.97 -12.06
N SER A 67 -7.88 -24.67 -10.89
CA SER A 67 -9.34 -24.60 -10.73
C SER A 67 -9.96 -23.23 -11.06
N VAL A 68 -9.13 -22.22 -11.35
CA VAL A 68 -9.61 -20.89 -11.73
C VAL A 68 -9.40 -20.61 -13.23
N SER A 69 -10.19 -19.68 -13.79
CA SER A 69 -10.08 -19.33 -15.19
C SER A 69 -8.75 -18.65 -15.52
N MET A 70 -8.21 -18.91 -16.71
CA MET A 70 -7.02 -18.23 -17.21
C MET A 70 -7.24 -16.71 -17.28
N GLY A 71 -8.45 -16.23 -17.55
CA GLY A 71 -8.80 -14.81 -17.51
C GLY A 71 -8.56 -14.17 -16.14
N THR A 72 -8.92 -14.86 -15.05
CA THR A 72 -8.66 -14.40 -13.69
C THR A 72 -7.15 -14.29 -13.41
N LEU A 73 -6.38 -15.33 -13.77
CA LEU A 73 -4.93 -15.31 -13.57
C LEU A 73 -4.26 -14.20 -14.38
N THR A 74 -4.68 -14.01 -15.63
CA THR A 74 -4.19 -12.92 -16.49
C THR A 74 -4.52 -11.55 -15.88
N ALA A 75 -5.71 -11.37 -15.33
CA ALA A 75 -6.09 -10.14 -14.64
C ALA A 75 -5.16 -9.85 -13.43
N MET A 76 -4.82 -10.88 -12.62
CA MET A 76 -3.89 -10.73 -11.50
C MET A 76 -2.50 -10.31 -11.97
N VAL A 77 -2.00 -10.92 -13.04
CA VAL A 77 -0.73 -10.56 -13.65
C VAL A 77 -0.75 -9.10 -14.15
N LEU A 78 -1.82 -8.68 -14.82
CA LEU A 78 -1.97 -7.30 -15.30
C LEU A 78 -2.05 -6.29 -14.15
N PHE A 79 -2.82 -6.58 -13.11
CA PHE A 79 -2.88 -5.74 -11.91
C PHE A 79 -1.50 -5.62 -11.26
N GLY A 80 -0.80 -6.72 -11.09
CA GLY A 80 0.55 -6.72 -10.51
C GLY A 80 1.57 -5.98 -11.36
N ALA A 81 1.62 -6.22 -12.68
CA ALA A 81 2.50 -5.53 -13.60
C ALA A 81 2.24 -4.00 -13.58
N SER A 82 0.97 -3.59 -13.59
CA SER A 82 0.57 -2.19 -13.48
C SER A 82 1.07 -1.55 -12.18
N TRP A 83 0.92 -2.27 -11.05
CA TRP A 83 1.48 -1.81 -9.77
C TRP A 83 3.01 -1.69 -9.84
N GLY A 84 3.71 -2.65 -10.43
CA GLY A 84 5.17 -2.58 -10.60
C GLY A 84 5.61 -1.38 -11.45
N VAL A 85 4.89 -1.07 -12.53
CA VAL A 85 5.12 0.13 -13.36
C VAL A 85 4.85 1.42 -12.58
N SER A 86 3.86 1.42 -11.67
CA SER A 86 3.57 2.59 -10.83
C SER A 86 4.78 3.05 -10.04
N LEU A 87 5.61 2.12 -9.55
CA LEU A 87 6.81 2.44 -8.79
C LEU A 87 7.86 3.20 -9.61
N VAL A 88 7.97 2.86 -10.91
CA VAL A 88 8.85 3.58 -11.84
C VAL A 88 8.33 5.00 -12.07
N PHE A 89 7.04 5.15 -12.33
CA PHE A 89 6.41 6.48 -12.53
C PHE A 89 6.50 7.33 -11.27
N PHE A 90 6.33 6.73 -10.09
CA PHE A 90 6.54 7.41 -8.82
C PHE A 90 7.98 7.94 -8.68
N GLY A 91 8.99 7.10 -8.98
CA GLY A 91 10.39 7.52 -8.96
C GLY A 91 10.68 8.68 -9.92
N LEU A 92 10.09 8.64 -11.12
CA LEU A 92 10.20 9.72 -12.10
C LEU A 92 9.45 11.01 -11.67
N ALA A 93 8.32 10.89 -11.00
CA ALA A 93 7.61 12.02 -10.41
C ALA A 93 8.42 12.65 -9.29
N LEU A 94 9.01 11.82 -8.43
CA LEU A 94 9.83 12.22 -7.29
C LEU A 94 11.01 13.11 -7.72
N SER A 95 11.68 12.76 -8.83
CA SER A 95 12.80 13.54 -9.35
C SER A 95 12.39 14.92 -9.89
N ARG A 96 11.10 15.16 -10.19
CA ARG A 96 10.57 16.40 -10.76
C ARG A 96 9.82 17.28 -9.76
N LEU A 97 9.07 16.66 -8.85
CA LEU A 97 8.18 17.37 -7.91
C LEU A 97 8.73 17.41 -6.49
N GLY A 98 9.75 16.58 -6.20
CA GLY A 98 10.18 16.31 -4.83
C GLY A 98 9.26 15.33 -4.10
N LEU A 99 9.69 14.90 -2.92
CA LEU A 99 9.08 13.83 -2.15
C LEU A 99 7.63 14.16 -1.75
N ALA A 100 7.44 15.35 -1.19
CA ALA A 100 6.19 15.75 -0.57
C ALA A 100 5.01 15.78 -1.54
N ILE A 101 5.17 16.43 -2.70
CA ILE A 101 4.10 16.55 -3.70
C ILE A 101 3.84 15.20 -4.38
N SER A 102 4.89 14.46 -4.71
CA SER A 102 4.75 13.15 -5.37
C SER A 102 3.98 12.18 -4.49
N PHE A 103 4.28 12.10 -3.18
CA PHE A 103 3.52 11.27 -2.24
C PHE A 103 2.07 11.74 -2.11
N ALA A 104 1.84 13.05 -1.96
CA ALA A 104 0.49 13.59 -1.79
C ALA A 104 -0.42 13.21 -2.98
N VAL A 105 0.06 13.44 -4.21
CA VAL A 105 -0.71 13.14 -5.42
C VAL A 105 -0.89 11.62 -5.59
N CYS A 106 0.17 10.85 -5.45
CA CYS A 106 0.14 9.40 -5.65
C CYS A 106 -0.76 8.72 -4.62
N LEU A 107 -0.59 8.98 -3.32
CA LEU A 107 -1.37 8.33 -2.26
C LEU A 107 -2.83 8.79 -2.25
N GLY A 108 -3.09 10.09 -2.47
CA GLY A 108 -4.45 10.60 -2.58
C GLY A 108 -5.22 9.97 -3.75
N THR A 109 -4.58 9.90 -4.93
CA THR A 109 -5.15 9.23 -6.11
C THR A 109 -5.34 7.73 -5.86
N SER A 110 -4.35 7.06 -5.26
CA SER A 110 -4.43 5.62 -4.97
C SER A 110 -5.54 5.31 -3.95
N ALA A 111 -5.73 6.16 -2.94
CA ALA A 111 -6.81 6.00 -1.98
C ALA A 111 -8.18 6.13 -2.67
N ALA A 112 -8.34 7.14 -3.53
CA ALA A 112 -9.58 7.36 -4.26
C ALA A 112 -9.90 6.21 -5.23
N VAL A 113 -8.97 5.88 -6.14
CA VAL A 113 -9.18 4.84 -7.15
C VAL A 113 -9.35 3.47 -6.49
N GLY A 114 -8.51 3.13 -5.51
CA GLY A 114 -8.57 1.84 -4.84
C GLY A 114 -9.82 1.62 -3.98
N ALA A 115 -10.45 2.69 -3.48
CA ALA A 115 -11.70 2.62 -2.73
C ALA A 115 -12.92 2.66 -3.67
N LEU A 116 -12.95 3.63 -4.58
CA LEU A 116 -14.15 3.92 -5.37
C LEU A 116 -14.35 2.91 -6.52
N THR A 117 -13.28 2.35 -7.09
CA THR A 117 -13.42 1.36 -8.16
C THR A 117 -14.15 0.09 -7.71
N PRO A 118 -13.79 -0.58 -6.59
CA PRO A 118 -14.56 -1.73 -6.10
C PRO A 118 -15.99 -1.33 -5.70
N LEU A 119 -16.16 -0.17 -5.07
CA LEU A 119 -17.48 0.34 -4.67
C LEU A 119 -18.40 0.52 -5.89
N ILE A 120 -17.92 1.16 -6.95
CA ILE A 120 -18.71 1.45 -8.15
C ILE A 120 -18.95 0.19 -9.00
N ALA A 121 -17.91 -0.65 -9.17
CA ALA A 121 -17.97 -1.79 -10.09
C ALA A 121 -18.59 -3.05 -9.50
N GLN A 122 -18.46 -3.27 -8.18
CA GLN A 122 -18.90 -4.50 -7.52
C GLN A 122 -20.07 -4.26 -6.54
N HIS A 123 -20.23 -3.04 -6.04
CA HIS A 123 -21.20 -2.69 -5.00
C HIS A 123 -21.93 -1.39 -5.35
N SER A 124 -22.40 -1.26 -6.60
CA SER A 124 -23.08 -0.05 -7.10
C SER A 124 -24.37 0.26 -6.32
N ASP A 125 -25.03 -0.74 -5.77
CA ASP A 125 -26.18 -0.64 -4.87
C ASP A 125 -25.84 0.09 -3.55
N GLN A 126 -24.58 0.05 -3.14
CA GLN A 126 -24.10 0.69 -1.91
C GLN A 126 -23.71 2.17 -2.08
N ILE A 127 -23.61 2.68 -3.31
CA ILE A 127 -23.14 4.06 -3.58
C ILE A 127 -24.04 5.09 -2.90
N MET A 128 -25.37 4.95 -3.02
CA MET A 128 -26.35 5.87 -2.48
C MET A 128 -26.75 5.54 -1.03
N THR A 129 -26.11 4.56 -0.41
CA THR A 129 -26.32 4.24 1.00
C THR A 129 -25.50 5.16 1.92
N ARG A 130 -25.84 5.09 3.21
CA ARG A 130 -25.04 5.76 4.25
C ARG A 130 -23.58 5.30 4.24
N GLN A 131 -23.31 4.03 3.94
CA GLN A 131 -21.95 3.47 3.86
C GLN A 131 -21.17 4.04 2.69
N GLY A 132 -21.77 4.08 1.49
CA GLY A 132 -21.18 4.72 0.33
C GLY A 132 -20.82 6.17 0.59
N GLY A 133 -21.76 6.94 1.18
CA GLY A 133 -21.51 8.33 1.59
C GLY A 133 -20.36 8.48 2.58
N LEU A 134 -20.23 7.57 3.55
CA LEU A 134 -19.11 7.56 4.50
C LEU A 134 -17.77 7.20 3.83
N ILE A 135 -17.76 6.29 2.86
CA ILE A 135 -16.56 5.97 2.09
C ILE A 135 -16.12 7.21 1.28
N PHE A 136 -17.03 7.88 0.58
CA PHE A 136 -16.72 9.12 -0.14
C PHE A 136 -16.16 10.21 0.78
N LEU A 137 -16.79 10.43 1.94
CA LEU A 137 -16.33 11.41 2.93
C LEU A 137 -14.95 11.05 3.50
N GLY A 138 -14.72 9.76 3.77
CA GLY A 138 -13.42 9.25 4.22
C GLY A 138 -12.32 9.48 3.18
N VAL A 139 -12.58 9.14 1.91
CA VAL A 139 -11.65 9.38 0.80
C VAL A 139 -11.36 10.86 0.62
N LEU A 140 -12.38 11.72 0.65
CA LEU A 140 -12.19 13.18 0.57
C LEU A 140 -11.31 13.69 1.72
N SER A 141 -11.56 13.22 2.94
CA SER A 141 -10.75 13.57 4.11
C SER A 141 -9.29 13.12 3.95
N ILE A 142 -9.04 11.94 3.33
CA ILE A 142 -7.69 11.48 3.02
C ILE A 142 -7.01 12.41 2.01
N ILE A 143 -7.70 12.76 0.93
CA ILE A 143 -7.13 13.64 -0.10
C ILE A 143 -6.71 14.97 0.53
N VAL A 144 -7.55 15.58 1.35
CA VAL A 144 -7.22 16.81 2.07
C VAL A 144 -6.05 16.59 3.03
N GLY A 145 -6.09 15.53 3.84
CA GLY A 145 -5.05 15.22 4.83
C GLY A 145 -3.68 14.99 4.18
N VAL A 146 -3.63 14.17 3.12
CA VAL A 146 -2.39 13.89 2.40
C VAL A 146 -1.87 15.14 1.67
N ALA A 147 -2.76 15.96 1.11
CA ALA A 147 -2.37 17.24 0.47
C ALA A 147 -1.75 18.20 1.50
N LEU A 148 -2.32 18.31 2.69
CA LEU A 148 -1.75 19.13 3.77
C LEU A 148 -0.41 18.58 4.27
N CYS A 149 -0.28 17.27 4.47
CA CYS A 149 1.00 16.63 4.83
C CYS A 149 2.06 16.86 3.73
N GLY A 150 1.67 16.79 2.46
CA GLY A 150 2.52 17.12 1.33
C GLY A 150 2.96 18.58 1.33
N LEU A 151 2.05 19.52 1.61
CA LEU A 151 2.35 20.94 1.71
C LEU A 151 3.31 21.23 2.88
N ALA A 152 3.10 20.58 4.03
CA ALA A 152 3.99 20.66 5.18
C ALA A 152 5.40 20.18 4.85
N GLY A 153 5.52 19.03 4.15
CA GLY A 153 6.78 18.49 3.67
C GLY A 153 7.51 19.45 2.72
N LYS A 154 6.79 20.04 1.76
CA LYS A 154 7.37 21.05 0.85
C LYS A 154 7.91 22.27 1.59
N HIS A 155 7.20 22.77 2.59
CA HIS A 155 7.68 23.88 3.41
C HIS A 155 8.91 23.51 4.25
N ARG A 156 8.96 22.25 4.73
CA ARG A 156 10.14 21.71 5.43
C ARG A 156 11.35 21.67 4.51
N GLU A 157 11.21 21.12 3.31
CA GLU A 157 12.27 21.02 2.31
C GLU A 157 12.76 22.40 1.85
N GLY A 158 11.85 23.36 1.62
CA GLY A 158 12.17 24.72 1.25
C GLY A 158 12.91 25.50 2.34
N ALA A 159 12.71 25.17 3.60
CA ALA A 159 13.47 25.73 4.72
C ALA A 159 14.91 25.16 4.81
N LEU A 160 15.14 23.97 4.25
CA LEU A 160 16.44 23.27 4.26
C LEU A 160 17.24 23.45 2.97
N GLN A 161 16.61 23.83 1.86
CA GLN A 161 17.24 24.08 0.58
C GLN A 161 16.82 25.46 0.05
N GLN A 162 17.78 26.36 -0.16
CA GLN A 162 17.62 27.47 -1.05
C GLN A 162 17.46 26.91 -2.47
N ALA A 163 16.21 26.80 -2.92
CA ALA A 163 15.84 26.13 -4.17
C ALA A 163 16.44 26.85 -5.37
N SER A 164 17.22 26.14 -6.16
CA SER A 164 17.60 26.51 -7.51
C SER A 164 16.36 26.70 -8.41
N ALA A 165 16.34 27.78 -9.17
CA ALA A 165 15.19 28.33 -9.92
C ALA A 165 14.76 27.53 -11.17
N ASP A 166 15.22 26.29 -11.37
CA ASP A 166 15.08 25.54 -12.63
C ASP A 166 13.87 24.58 -12.70
N VAL A 167 12.92 24.70 -11.75
CA VAL A 167 11.84 23.71 -11.53
C VAL A 167 10.64 23.86 -12.49
N ARG A 168 10.56 24.92 -13.32
CA ARG A 168 9.33 25.17 -14.13
C ARG A 168 9.11 24.22 -15.30
N HIS A 169 10.13 23.65 -15.92
CA HIS A 169 10.02 22.90 -17.20
C HIS A 169 9.57 21.44 -17.07
N GLY A 170 9.41 20.87 -15.89
CA GLY A 170 8.98 19.48 -15.71
C GLY A 170 7.80 19.28 -14.75
N PHE A 171 7.23 20.38 -14.20
CA PHE A 171 6.23 20.29 -13.14
C PHE A 171 4.97 19.53 -13.56
N TRP A 172 4.37 19.89 -14.70
CA TRP A 172 3.15 19.23 -15.16
C TRP A 172 3.37 17.75 -15.54
N VAL A 173 4.53 17.44 -16.14
CA VAL A 173 4.91 16.05 -16.42
C VAL A 173 5.09 15.28 -15.12
N GLY A 174 5.75 15.87 -14.13
CA GLY A 174 5.89 15.26 -12.80
C GLY A 174 4.54 15.02 -12.14
N TYR A 175 3.62 15.98 -12.22
CA TYR A 175 2.27 15.85 -11.67
C TYR A 175 1.49 14.71 -12.34
N LEU A 176 1.52 14.65 -13.69
CA LEU A 176 0.89 13.58 -14.46
C LEU A 176 1.48 12.21 -14.09
N LEU A 177 2.79 12.12 -13.95
CA LEU A 177 3.46 10.88 -13.55
C LEU A 177 3.04 10.44 -12.14
N ALA A 178 2.93 11.37 -11.17
CA ALA A 178 2.45 11.08 -9.83
C ALA A 178 0.99 10.62 -9.83
N PHE A 179 0.14 11.28 -10.62
CA PHE A 179 -1.27 10.94 -10.76
C PHE A 179 -1.47 9.54 -11.38
N VAL A 180 -0.81 9.28 -12.52
CA VAL A 180 -0.85 7.96 -13.17
C VAL A 180 -0.25 6.88 -12.25
N SER A 181 0.83 7.19 -11.53
CA SER A 181 1.39 6.30 -10.52
C SER A 181 0.36 5.97 -9.43
N GLY A 182 -0.42 6.92 -8.97
CA GLY A 182 -1.48 6.67 -7.99
C GLY A 182 -2.57 5.73 -8.52
N ILE A 183 -3.02 5.93 -9.77
CA ILE A 183 -3.96 5.03 -10.43
C ILE A 183 -3.39 3.61 -10.50
N LEU A 184 -2.20 3.46 -11.08
CA LEU A 184 -1.54 2.17 -11.23
C LEU A 184 -1.17 1.56 -9.87
N GLY A 185 -0.85 2.37 -8.88
CA GLY A 185 -0.56 1.95 -7.51
C GLY A 185 -1.74 1.29 -6.81
N SER A 186 -2.98 1.72 -7.13
CA SER A 186 -4.20 1.11 -6.62
C SER A 186 -4.49 -0.27 -7.20
N MET A 187 -3.85 -0.65 -8.32
CA MET A 187 -4.07 -1.95 -8.97
C MET A 187 -3.73 -3.13 -8.05
N LEU A 188 -2.83 -2.95 -7.09
CA LEU A 188 -2.55 -3.97 -6.08
C LEU A 188 -3.81 -4.29 -5.25
N ASN A 189 -4.53 -3.25 -4.77
CA ASN A 189 -5.79 -3.45 -4.07
C ASN A 189 -6.89 -4.03 -4.97
N LEU A 190 -6.95 -3.60 -6.23
CA LEU A 190 -7.90 -4.15 -7.19
C LEU A 190 -7.61 -5.64 -7.45
N GLY A 191 -6.34 -6.06 -7.48
CA GLY A 191 -5.98 -7.47 -7.51
C GLY A 191 -6.63 -8.26 -6.37
N LEU A 192 -6.61 -7.73 -5.15
CA LEU A 192 -7.29 -8.36 -4.01
C LEU A 192 -8.82 -8.35 -4.17
N ALA A 193 -9.41 -7.22 -4.59
CA ALA A 193 -10.84 -7.04 -4.76
C ALA A 193 -11.42 -7.98 -5.83
N TYR A 194 -10.71 -8.18 -6.92
CA TYR A 194 -11.13 -9.06 -8.03
C TYR A 194 -10.61 -10.51 -7.90
N GLY A 195 -9.75 -10.79 -6.92
CA GLY A 195 -9.16 -12.10 -6.67
C GLY A 195 -10.05 -13.10 -5.92
N GLY A 196 -11.34 -12.79 -5.73
CA GLY A 196 -12.27 -13.59 -4.91
C GLY A 196 -12.45 -15.05 -5.38
N SER A 197 -12.35 -15.35 -6.68
CA SER A 197 -12.39 -16.72 -7.19
C SER A 197 -11.13 -17.50 -6.78
N ILE A 198 -9.96 -16.90 -6.78
CA ILE A 198 -8.71 -17.53 -6.32
C ILE A 198 -8.77 -17.76 -4.81
N GLN A 199 -9.31 -16.79 -4.04
CA GLN A 199 -9.47 -16.95 -2.58
C GLN A 199 -10.39 -18.13 -2.26
N ARG A 200 -11.54 -18.25 -2.93
CA ARG A 200 -12.46 -19.38 -2.75
C ARG A 200 -11.80 -20.71 -3.13
N ALA A 201 -11.15 -20.77 -4.28
CA ALA A 201 -10.41 -21.97 -4.69
C ALA A 201 -9.31 -22.35 -3.67
N ALA A 202 -8.57 -21.39 -3.15
CA ALA A 202 -7.56 -21.64 -2.11
C ALA A 202 -8.21 -22.22 -0.84
N GLN A 203 -9.36 -21.69 -0.43
CA GLN A 203 -10.11 -22.18 0.72
C GLN A 203 -10.65 -23.60 0.50
N GLU A 204 -11.19 -23.90 -0.67
CA GLU A 204 -11.65 -25.24 -1.08
C GLU A 204 -10.51 -26.25 -1.06
N HIS A 205 -9.28 -25.82 -1.34
CA HIS A 205 -8.06 -26.63 -1.27
C HIS A 205 -7.36 -26.56 0.11
N GLY A 206 -8.04 -26.09 1.16
CA GLY A 206 -7.62 -26.18 2.55
C GLY A 206 -6.87 -24.98 3.11
N ALA A 207 -6.80 -23.85 2.40
CA ALA A 207 -6.26 -22.62 2.97
C ALA A 207 -7.23 -22.04 4.01
N SER A 208 -6.69 -21.52 5.11
CA SER A 208 -7.52 -20.81 6.09
C SER A 208 -8.05 -19.48 5.54
N LEU A 209 -9.18 -19.02 6.08
CA LEU A 209 -9.76 -17.71 5.76
C LEU A 209 -8.75 -16.55 5.90
N ALA A 210 -7.86 -16.65 6.88
CA ALA A 210 -6.83 -15.65 7.11
C ALA A 210 -5.73 -15.63 6.04
N MET A 211 -5.43 -16.78 5.42
CA MET A 211 -4.28 -16.96 4.53
C MET A 211 -4.63 -17.18 3.06
N MET A 212 -5.92 -17.37 2.70
CA MET A 212 -6.37 -17.61 1.33
C MET A 212 -5.93 -16.52 0.34
N SER A 213 -5.78 -15.28 0.81
CA SER A 213 -5.34 -14.15 -0.02
C SER A 213 -3.88 -14.29 -0.49
N ASN A 214 -3.06 -15.14 0.15
CA ASN A 214 -1.68 -15.39 -0.30
C ASN A 214 -1.64 -15.99 -1.71
N ALA A 215 -2.67 -16.74 -2.11
CA ALA A 215 -2.81 -17.23 -3.48
C ALA A 215 -3.07 -16.11 -4.50
N VAL A 216 -3.74 -15.02 -4.10
CA VAL A 216 -3.97 -13.85 -4.96
C VAL A 216 -2.69 -13.04 -5.12
N TRP A 217 -1.95 -12.86 -4.03
CA TRP A 217 -0.75 -12.04 -4.04
C TRP A 217 0.36 -12.59 -4.92
N LEU A 218 0.52 -13.92 -5.01
CA LEU A 218 1.67 -14.51 -5.69
C LEU A 218 1.76 -14.10 -7.17
N PRO A 219 0.72 -14.31 -8.03
CA PRO A 219 0.78 -13.88 -9.42
C PRO A 219 0.88 -12.35 -9.57
N CYS A 220 0.21 -11.57 -8.71
CA CYS A 220 0.31 -10.12 -8.71
C CYS A 220 1.75 -9.65 -8.42
N LEU A 221 2.35 -10.19 -7.37
CA LEU A 221 3.66 -9.72 -6.92
C LEU A 221 4.77 -10.17 -7.86
N TYR A 222 4.72 -11.37 -8.44
CA TYR A 222 5.69 -11.78 -9.45
C TYR A 222 5.68 -10.89 -10.68
N ALA A 223 4.48 -10.52 -11.16
CA ALA A 223 4.36 -9.60 -12.28
C ALA A 223 4.85 -8.19 -11.91
N GLY A 224 4.58 -7.73 -10.69
CA GLY A 224 5.03 -6.43 -10.18
C GLY A 224 6.51 -6.37 -9.82
N PHE A 225 7.13 -7.51 -9.52
CA PHE A 225 8.56 -7.60 -9.24
C PHE A 225 9.42 -7.19 -10.44
N LEU A 226 9.04 -7.65 -11.64
CA LEU A 226 9.85 -7.48 -12.84
C LEU A 226 10.17 -6.02 -13.17
N PRO A 227 9.21 -5.08 -13.26
CA PRO A 227 9.52 -3.68 -13.57
C PRO A 227 10.48 -3.04 -12.56
N GLY A 228 10.26 -3.28 -11.26
CA GLY A 228 11.11 -2.72 -10.20
C GLY A 228 12.52 -3.29 -10.19
N ALA A 229 12.67 -4.61 -10.31
CA ALA A 229 13.96 -5.28 -10.34
C ALA A 229 14.77 -4.91 -11.59
N ILE A 230 14.11 -4.87 -12.77
CA ILE A 230 14.74 -4.46 -14.03
C ILE A 230 15.20 -3.01 -13.93
N TYR A 231 14.38 -2.12 -13.40
CA TYR A 231 14.75 -0.71 -13.24
C TYR A 231 15.98 -0.55 -12.33
N CYS A 232 16.01 -1.20 -11.18
CA CYS A 232 17.16 -1.17 -10.27
C CYS A 232 18.41 -1.73 -10.95
N TYR A 233 18.29 -2.85 -11.68
CA TYR A 233 19.41 -3.46 -12.39
C TYR A 233 19.96 -2.55 -13.51
N ILE A 234 19.08 -1.94 -14.31
CA ILE A 234 19.50 -0.98 -15.36
C ILE A 234 20.21 0.22 -14.71
N LEU A 235 19.69 0.73 -13.58
CA LEU A 235 20.31 1.84 -12.89
C LEU A 235 21.71 1.49 -12.37
N MET A 236 21.87 0.31 -11.77
CA MET A 236 23.17 -0.20 -11.34
C MET A 236 24.14 -0.39 -12.52
N ARG A 237 23.65 -0.89 -13.67
CA ARG A 237 24.45 -1.01 -14.89
C ARG A 237 24.93 0.34 -15.41
N LYS A 238 24.03 1.33 -15.47
CA LYS A 238 24.36 2.69 -15.90
C LYS A 238 25.38 3.38 -14.99
N LYS A 239 25.32 3.12 -13.69
CA LYS A 239 26.27 3.66 -12.71
C LYS A 239 27.57 2.84 -12.60
N GLY A 240 27.67 1.68 -13.23
CA GLY A 240 28.85 0.81 -13.17
C GLY A 240 29.07 0.15 -11.81
N ASN A 241 28.04 0.11 -10.93
CA ASN A 241 28.15 -0.32 -9.53
C ASN A 241 27.46 -1.67 -9.22
N VAL A 242 27.12 -2.47 -10.23
CA VAL A 242 26.54 -3.83 -10.03
C VAL A 242 27.41 -4.71 -9.13
N LYS A 243 28.73 -4.58 -9.24
CA LYS A 243 29.70 -5.33 -8.42
C LYS A 243 29.57 -5.04 -6.92
N ASP A 244 28.99 -3.91 -6.54
CA ASP A 244 28.85 -3.50 -5.15
C ASP A 244 27.87 -4.39 -4.37
N LEU A 245 27.01 -5.15 -5.06
CA LEU A 245 26.20 -6.22 -4.46
C LEU A 245 27.05 -7.33 -3.80
N ARG A 246 28.33 -7.45 -4.18
CA ARG A 246 29.26 -8.48 -3.69
C ARG A 246 30.45 -7.89 -2.93
N LEU A 247 30.36 -6.65 -2.48
CA LEU A 247 31.44 -6.03 -1.70
C LEU A 247 31.70 -6.83 -0.41
N PRO A 248 32.97 -7.05 -0.04
CA PRO A 248 33.30 -7.69 1.22
C PRO A 248 32.67 -6.98 2.42
N GLY A 249 32.10 -7.75 3.35
CA GLY A 249 31.45 -7.22 4.53
C GLY A 249 30.07 -6.58 4.29
N THR A 250 29.42 -6.86 3.15
CA THR A 250 28.04 -6.40 2.87
C THR A 250 27.01 -7.52 2.82
N TRP A 251 27.39 -8.75 3.13
CA TRP A 251 26.47 -9.89 3.10
C TRP A 251 25.22 -9.69 3.96
N TYR A 252 25.37 -9.02 5.10
CA TYR A 252 24.25 -8.72 5.99
C TYR A 252 23.25 -7.71 5.42
N TYR A 253 23.61 -6.94 4.37
CA TYR A 253 22.66 -6.05 3.70
C TYR A 253 21.54 -6.84 2.97
N TRP A 254 21.82 -8.09 2.58
CA TRP A 254 20.80 -8.99 2.08
C TRP A 254 19.81 -9.37 3.19
N LEU A 255 20.27 -9.57 4.44
CA LEU A 255 19.41 -9.77 5.60
C LEU A 255 18.58 -8.51 5.92
N VAL A 256 19.15 -7.33 5.74
CA VAL A 256 18.41 -6.07 5.83
C VAL A 256 17.30 -6.04 4.78
N GLY A 257 17.58 -6.41 3.52
CA GLY A 257 16.59 -6.55 2.48
C GLY A 257 15.49 -7.58 2.81
N ALA A 258 15.87 -8.70 3.40
CA ALA A 258 14.91 -9.73 3.87
C ALA A 258 14.02 -9.20 5.01
N THR A 259 14.58 -8.48 5.97
CA THR A 259 13.82 -7.83 7.06
C THR A 259 12.83 -6.81 6.50
N MET A 260 13.27 -5.98 5.55
CA MET A 260 12.38 -5.07 4.83
C MET A 260 11.24 -5.83 4.15
N GLY A 261 11.56 -6.94 3.50
CA GLY A 261 10.59 -7.82 2.83
C GLY A 261 9.57 -8.43 3.79
N LEU A 262 10.02 -8.93 4.94
CA LEU A 262 9.15 -9.49 5.97
C LEU A 262 8.20 -8.43 6.56
N LEU A 263 8.70 -7.24 6.84
CA LEU A 263 7.86 -6.15 7.33
C LEU A 263 6.82 -5.73 6.30
N TRP A 264 7.24 -5.58 5.03
CA TRP A 264 6.33 -5.16 3.96
C TRP A 264 5.28 -6.21 3.64
N TYR A 265 5.69 -7.46 3.38
CA TYR A 265 4.73 -8.52 3.05
C TYR A 265 3.87 -8.92 4.26
N GLY A 266 4.44 -8.90 5.48
CA GLY A 266 3.67 -9.06 6.71
C GLY A 266 2.57 -8.00 6.84
N SER A 267 2.84 -6.76 6.45
CA SER A 267 1.82 -5.71 6.41
C SER A 267 0.70 -6.04 5.41
N ILE A 268 1.04 -6.58 4.25
CA ILE A 268 0.07 -6.99 3.22
C ILE A 268 -0.81 -8.15 3.69
N ILE A 269 -0.24 -9.11 4.44
CA ILE A 269 -1.00 -10.20 5.05
C ILE A 269 -2.01 -9.65 6.08
N LEU A 270 -1.56 -8.81 7.01
CA LEU A 270 -2.45 -8.21 8.01
C LEU A 270 -3.55 -7.37 7.38
N TYR A 271 -3.21 -6.61 6.33
CA TYR A 271 -4.16 -5.88 5.52
C TYR A 271 -5.21 -6.82 4.91
N SER A 272 -4.80 -7.93 4.29
CA SER A 272 -5.70 -8.92 3.68
C SER A 272 -6.63 -9.56 4.70
N ILE A 273 -6.11 -9.95 5.86
CA ILE A 273 -6.92 -10.49 6.96
C ILE A 273 -7.97 -9.45 7.42
N SER A 274 -7.57 -8.19 7.47
CA SER A 274 -8.48 -7.10 7.81
C SER A 274 -9.60 -6.94 6.79
N THR A 275 -9.31 -6.97 5.48
CA THR A 275 -10.34 -6.85 4.43
C THR A 275 -11.36 -7.96 4.51
N VAL A 276 -10.94 -9.21 4.77
CA VAL A 276 -11.84 -10.34 5.00
C VAL A 276 -12.75 -10.10 6.21
N LYS A 277 -12.21 -9.56 7.30
CA LYS A 277 -13.00 -9.24 8.50
C LYS A 277 -13.93 -8.04 8.33
N LEU A 278 -13.63 -7.13 7.40
CA LEU A 278 -14.49 -5.99 7.05
C LEU A 278 -15.67 -6.41 6.14
N GLY A 279 -15.65 -7.62 5.57
CA GLY A 279 -16.71 -8.16 4.73
C GLY A 279 -16.70 -7.61 3.29
N ASP A 280 -17.89 -7.52 2.66
CA ASP A 280 -18.02 -7.26 1.22
C ASP A 280 -17.39 -5.93 0.77
N LEU A 281 -17.49 -4.87 1.57
CA LEU A 281 -16.81 -3.58 1.32
C LEU A 281 -15.38 -3.54 1.85
N GLY A 282 -14.80 -4.68 2.21
CA GLY A 282 -13.51 -4.77 2.88
C GLY A 282 -12.38 -4.08 2.15
N THR A 283 -12.28 -4.22 0.83
CA THR A 283 -11.25 -3.55 0.00
C THR A 283 -11.55 -2.06 -0.20
N ALA A 284 -12.83 -1.68 -0.33
CA ALA A 284 -13.25 -0.29 -0.50
C ALA A 284 -13.02 0.56 0.76
N ILE A 285 -13.18 -0.04 1.95
CA ILE A 285 -12.94 0.61 3.25
C ILE A 285 -11.48 0.44 3.69
N GLY A 286 -10.94 -0.77 3.57
CA GLY A 286 -9.63 -1.15 4.09
C GLY A 286 -8.47 -0.42 3.41
N TRP A 287 -8.52 -0.26 2.06
CA TRP A 287 -7.44 0.38 1.32
C TRP A 287 -7.21 1.84 1.70
N PRO A 288 -8.21 2.72 1.64
CA PRO A 288 -8.02 4.10 2.05
C PRO A 288 -7.65 4.22 3.54
N LEU A 289 -8.22 3.38 4.41
CA LEU A 289 -7.88 3.34 5.81
C LEU A 289 -6.41 2.94 6.03
N PHE A 290 -5.92 1.94 5.30
CA PHE A 290 -4.53 1.50 5.33
C PHE A 290 -3.57 2.60 4.89
N LEU A 291 -3.86 3.27 3.76
CA LEU A 291 -3.03 4.37 3.26
C LEU A 291 -3.01 5.57 4.23
N ALA A 292 -4.16 5.97 4.77
CA ALA A 292 -4.22 7.02 5.78
C ALA A 292 -3.37 6.68 7.01
N ALA A 293 -3.50 5.45 7.52
CA ALA A 293 -2.73 4.99 8.67
C ALA A 293 -1.23 4.91 8.40
N ILE A 294 -0.80 4.53 7.17
CA ILE A 294 0.62 4.57 6.76
C ILE A 294 1.17 5.99 6.85
N VAL A 295 0.44 6.99 6.35
CA VAL A 295 0.90 8.39 6.37
C VAL A 295 1.00 8.90 7.81
N VAL A 296 0.03 8.58 8.67
CA VAL A 296 0.08 8.92 10.10
C VAL A 296 1.28 8.26 10.77
N ALA A 297 1.47 6.95 10.60
CA ALA A 297 2.59 6.21 11.18
C ALA A 297 3.96 6.73 10.69
N SER A 298 4.09 7.00 9.37
CA SER A 298 5.30 7.56 8.79
C SER A 298 5.61 8.95 9.35
N THR A 299 4.58 9.77 9.57
CA THR A 299 4.74 11.10 10.17
C THR A 299 5.22 10.98 11.63
N VAL A 300 4.65 10.06 12.40
CA VAL A 300 5.09 9.77 13.78
C VAL A 300 6.56 9.32 13.78
N PHE A 301 6.98 8.43 12.89
CA PHE A 301 8.38 8.03 12.76
C PHE A 301 9.28 9.20 12.38
N GLY A 302 8.85 10.07 11.46
CA GLY A 302 9.59 11.27 11.09
C GLY A 302 9.80 12.24 12.27
N VAL A 303 8.76 12.42 13.10
CA VAL A 303 8.86 13.22 14.33
C VAL A 303 9.81 12.55 15.33
N ALA A 304 9.65 11.25 15.57
CA ALA A 304 10.48 10.49 16.52
C ALA A 304 11.96 10.43 16.11
N THR A 305 12.27 10.44 14.81
CA THR A 305 13.64 10.48 14.28
C THR A 305 14.22 11.88 14.17
N GLY A 306 13.51 12.91 14.64
CA GLY A 306 13.98 14.30 14.68
C GLY A 306 13.95 15.01 13.33
N GLU A 307 13.31 14.45 12.31
CA GLU A 307 13.21 15.07 10.97
C GLU A 307 12.49 16.43 10.99
N TRP A 308 11.69 16.69 12.01
CA TRP A 308 10.92 17.93 12.19
C TRP A 308 11.52 18.88 13.24
N ALA A 309 12.63 18.51 13.90
CA ALA A 309 13.19 19.26 15.04
C ALA A 309 13.70 20.67 14.67
N ARG A 310 14.05 20.92 13.39
CA ARG A 310 14.58 22.21 12.91
C ARG A 310 13.63 22.92 11.94
N THR A 311 12.36 22.52 11.92
CA THR A 311 11.35 23.15 11.07
C THR A 311 10.59 24.22 11.88
N GLY A 312 10.24 25.34 11.23
CA GLY A 312 9.47 26.40 11.87
C GLY A 312 8.04 25.95 12.24
N THR A 313 7.34 26.79 12.99
CA THR A 313 5.96 26.50 13.47
C THR A 313 4.95 26.26 12.33
N ARG A 314 5.05 27.00 11.23
CA ARG A 314 4.11 26.89 10.09
C ARG A 314 4.06 25.50 9.46
N PRO A 315 5.19 24.85 9.07
CA PRO A 315 5.16 23.47 8.56
C PRO A 315 4.59 22.47 9.57
N ILE A 316 4.91 22.62 10.85
CA ILE A 316 4.39 21.75 11.92
C ILE A 316 2.87 21.90 12.04
N THR A 317 2.35 23.13 12.04
CA THR A 317 0.90 23.36 12.11
C THR A 317 0.17 22.72 10.94
N ILE A 318 0.68 22.89 9.71
CA ILE A 318 0.07 22.28 8.50
C ILE A 318 0.14 20.76 8.59
N MET A 319 1.23 20.18 9.07
CA MET A 319 1.38 18.75 9.29
C MET A 319 0.35 18.23 10.30
N VAL A 320 0.19 18.91 11.44
CA VAL A 320 -0.77 18.52 12.48
C VAL A 320 -2.21 18.56 11.96
N LEU A 321 -2.56 19.59 11.18
CA LEU A 321 -3.86 19.66 10.51
C LEU A 321 -4.05 18.50 9.52
N GLY A 322 -3.03 18.21 8.69
CA GLY A 322 -3.08 17.09 7.76
C GLY A 322 -3.27 15.74 8.46
N VAL A 323 -2.51 15.49 9.53
CA VAL A 323 -2.67 14.29 10.37
C VAL A 323 -4.07 14.25 11.01
N GLY A 324 -4.61 15.40 11.44
CA GLY A 324 -5.97 15.50 11.97
C GLY A 324 -7.02 15.03 10.96
N PHE A 325 -6.93 15.47 9.69
CA PHE A 325 -7.82 14.96 8.62
C PHE A 325 -7.64 13.47 8.35
N LEU A 326 -6.43 12.93 8.42
CA LEU A 326 -6.19 11.49 8.26
C LEU A 326 -6.77 10.67 9.43
N VAL A 327 -6.64 11.15 10.65
CA VAL A 327 -7.25 10.51 11.83
C VAL A 327 -8.79 10.57 11.74
N LEU A 328 -9.34 11.68 11.27
CA LEU A 328 -10.78 11.81 10.99
C LEU A 328 -11.22 10.80 9.92
N ALA A 329 -10.47 10.66 8.84
CA ALA A 329 -10.75 9.67 7.79
C ALA A 329 -10.74 8.23 8.35
N ILE A 330 -9.74 7.89 9.19
CA ILE A 330 -9.67 6.58 9.87
C ILE A 330 -10.92 6.35 10.71
N ALA A 331 -11.38 7.35 11.46
CA ALA A 331 -12.59 7.25 12.28
C ALA A 331 -13.86 7.06 11.42
N ILE A 332 -14.00 7.83 10.34
CA ILE A 332 -15.14 7.74 9.40
C ILE A 332 -15.20 6.37 8.75
N LEU A 333 -14.08 5.88 8.19
CA LEU A 333 -14.00 4.59 7.51
C LEU A 333 -14.18 3.41 8.48
N SER A 334 -13.66 3.52 9.71
CA SER A 334 -13.90 2.53 10.75
C SER A 334 -15.38 2.46 11.14
N TYR A 335 -16.07 3.60 11.17
CA TYR A 335 -17.50 3.66 11.41
C TYR A 335 -18.31 3.07 10.25
N ALA A 336 -17.90 3.31 8.99
CA ALA A 336 -18.51 2.70 7.81
C ALA A 336 -18.46 1.16 7.88
N GLY A 337 -17.32 0.59 8.29
CA GLY A 337 -17.17 -0.86 8.48
C GLY A 337 -18.08 -1.43 9.58
N ARG A 338 -18.34 -0.68 10.66
CA ARG A 338 -19.27 -1.11 11.71
C ARG A 338 -20.73 -1.10 11.24
N ALA A 339 -21.11 -0.11 10.47
CA ALA A 339 -22.47 0.01 9.94
C ALA A 339 -22.81 -1.14 8.98
N GLN A 340 -21.85 -1.61 8.18
CA GLN A 340 -22.01 -2.81 7.33
C GLN A 340 -22.29 -4.06 8.17
N SER A 341 -21.50 -4.28 9.22
CA SER A 341 -21.69 -5.45 10.11
C SER A 341 -23.07 -5.48 10.78
N ALA A 342 -23.66 -4.31 11.05
CA ALA A 342 -25.00 -4.20 11.62
C ALA A 342 -26.09 -4.50 10.57
N SER A 343 -25.98 -4.01 9.34
CA SER A 343 -26.99 -4.22 8.29
C SER A 343 -27.16 -5.71 7.90
N ILE A 344 -26.06 -6.48 7.88
CA ILE A 344 -26.07 -7.91 7.62
C ILE A 344 -26.85 -8.68 8.72
N LEU A 345 -26.79 -8.24 9.98
CA LEU A 345 -27.54 -8.81 11.10
C LEU A 345 -29.05 -8.64 10.96
N PHE A 346 -29.49 -7.47 10.49
CA PHE A 346 -30.91 -7.18 10.32
C PHE A 346 -31.50 -7.81 9.05
N ALA A 347 -30.66 -8.09 8.04
CA ALA A 347 -31.06 -8.73 6.79
C ALA A 347 -31.21 -10.27 6.90
N ASN A 348 -30.58 -10.94 7.89
CA ASN A 348 -30.65 -12.39 8.11
C ASN A 348 -30.95 -12.74 9.57
N PRO A 349 -32.20 -12.64 10.05
CA PRO A 349 -32.56 -12.96 11.44
C PRO A 349 -32.64 -14.48 11.75
N VAL A 350 -32.35 -15.38 10.81
CA VAL A 350 -32.77 -16.81 10.88
C VAL A 350 -31.70 -17.78 11.43
N HIS A 351 -30.53 -17.37 11.84
CA HIS A 351 -29.53 -18.33 12.36
C HIS A 351 -28.91 -17.97 13.73
N VAL A 352 -29.77 -17.72 14.73
CA VAL A 352 -29.33 -17.61 16.15
C VAL A 352 -30.14 -18.52 17.08
N ASN A 353 -30.69 -19.60 16.61
CA ASN A 353 -31.28 -20.65 17.48
C ASN A 353 -31.03 -22.03 16.85
N SER A 354 -29.90 -22.63 17.11
CA SER A 354 -29.71 -24.09 17.27
C SER A 354 -28.31 -24.36 17.81
#